data_d23d4a8dab9988ac31ac24a7270a07e6
#
_entry.id   d23d4a8dab9988ac31ac24a7270a07e6
#
_cell.length_a   1.000
_cell.length_b   1.000
_cell.length_c   1.000
_cell.angle_alpha   90.00
_cell.angle_beta   90.00
_cell.angle_gamma   90.00
#
_symmetry.space_group_name_H-M   'P 1'
#
loop_
_entity.id
_entity.type
_entity.pdbx_description
1 polymer ?
#
loop_
_entity_poly.entity_id
_entity_poly.type
_entity_poly.pdbx_seq_one_letter_code
_entity_poly.pdbx_strand_id
1 'polypeptide(L)'
;MNKFSMSVKLFTSIALFLVVPLIIATLIINYFMVSYSENEISKSAMTNLKTIKNMNELLADSITKDIARLSLNSALDSLIDLKSYNSIIRDSDNIIKVNQVFNIIRQVVYSNYRLQSIYIYLDDSDYIIESKLGVVPLNNFEDKGWIPLYQEHKEKNTGSLWLAGRLPLDGSKSTD
;
A
#
# COMPACT_ATOMS: atom_id res chain seq x y z
N MET A 1 37.57 -21.56 -65.23
CA MET A 1 38.01 -22.17 -63.99
C MET A 1 38.96 -21.25 -63.26
N ASN A 2 38.54 -20.56 -62.23
CA ASN A 2 39.38 -19.62 -61.49
C ASN A 2 40.45 -20.35 -60.70
N LYS A 3 41.73 -20.24 -61.16
CA LYS A 3 42.90 -20.67 -60.40
C LYS A 3 43.17 -19.73 -59.26
N PHE A 4 42.46 -19.85 -58.08
CA PHE A 4 42.93 -19.19 -56.87
C PHE A 4 44.36 -19.71 -56.58
N SER A 5 45.27 -18.76 -56.31
CA SER A 5 46.66 -19.09 -55.91
C SER A 5 46.62 -20.03 -54.67
N MET A 6 47.55 -20.98 -54.63
CA MET A 6 47.65 -21.93 -53.52
C MET A 6 47.69 -21.24 -52.14
N SER A 7 48.31 -20.08 -52.08
CA SER A 7 48.37 -19.24 -50.86
C SER A 7 47.00 -18.75 -50.38
N VAL A 8 46.08 -18.36 -51.30
CA VAL A 8 44.73 -17.93 -50.98
C VAL A 8 43.89 -19.07 -50.42
N LYS A 9 44.02 -20.27 -51.01
CA LYS A 9 43.33 -21.45 -50.48
C LYS A 9 43.79 -21.84 -49.09
N LEU A 10 45.08 -21.76 -48.81
CA LEU A 10 45.65 -22.03 -47.51
C LEU A 10 45.22 -21.00 -46.48
N PHE A 11 45.24 -19.72 -46.83
CA PHE A 11 44.77 -18.64 -45.96
C PHE A 11 43.29 -18.74 -45.62
N THR A 12 42.43 -18.99 -46.61
CA THR A 12 40.99 -19.19 -46.39
C THR A 12 40.70 -20.40 -45.52
N SER A 13 41.43 -21.51 -45.67
CA SER A 13 41.27 -22.71 -44.82
C SER A 13 41.65 -22.42 -43.36
N ILE A 14 42.76 -21.74 -43.11
CA ILE A 14 43.21 -21.36 -41.77
C ILE A 14 42.24 -20.36 -41.14
N ALA A 15 41.80 -19.35 -41.89
CA ALA A 15 40.83 -18.38 -41.42
C ALA A 15 39.50 -19.04 -41.06
N LEU A 16 39.00 -19.96 -41.87
CA LEU A 16 37.77 -20.70 -41.58
C LEU A 16 37.90 -21.57 -40.33
N PHE A 17 39.05 -22.23 -40.15
CA PHE A 17 39.32 -23.09 -38.99
C PHE A 17 39.40 -22.31 -37.67
N LEU A 18 39.82 -21.03 -37.70
CA LEU A 18 39.86 -20.17 -36.53
C LEU A 18 38.54 -19.44 -36.27
N VAL A 19 37.88 -18.93 -37.30
CA VAL A 19 36.67 -18.09 -37.18
C VAL A 19 35.44 -18.93 -36.82
N VAL A 20 35.27 -20.11 -37.40
CA VAL A 20 34.08 -20.96 -37.14
C VAL A 20 33.98 -21.37 -35.68
N PRO A 21 35.01 -21.90 -34.99
CA PRO A 21 34.92 -22.23 -33.59
C PRO A 21 34.67 -21.01 -32.70
N LEU A 22 35.20 -19.86 -33.03
CA LEU A 22 35.00 -18.63 -32.29
C LEU A 22 33.52 -18.15 -32.38
N ILE A 23 32.92 -18.24 -33.56
CA ILE A 23 31.49 -17.93 -33.73
C ILE A 23 30.62 -18.93 -32.89
N ILE A 24 30.92 -20.22 -32.98
CA ILE A 24 30.18 -21.24 -32.22
C ILE A 24 30.32 -20.99 -30.73
N ALA A 25 31.52 -20.72 -30.22
CA ALA A 25 31.76 -20.42 -28.81
C ALA A 25 30.96 -19.19 -28.37
N THR A 26 30.96 -18.12 -29.19
CA THR A 26 30.20 -16.90 -28.88
C THR A 26 28.69 -17.16 -28.82
N LEU A 27 28.14 -17.95 -29.72
CA LEU A 27 26.72 -18.32 -29.71
C LEU A 27 26.34 -19.15 -28.45
N ILE A 28 27.20 -20.10 -28.08
CA ILE A 28 27.00 -20.91 -26.89
C ILE A 28 27.03 -20.02 -25.64
N ILE A 29 28.02 -19.15 -25.49
CA ILE A 29 28.14 -18.24 -24.36
C ILE A 29 26.92 -17.31 -24.28
N ASN A 30 26.50 -16.72 -25.39
CA ASN A 30 25.31 -15.88 -25.42
C ASN A 30 24.05 -16.63 -24.98
N TYR A 31 23.85 -17.86 -25.48
CA TYR A 31 22.70 -18.67 -25.09
C TYR A 31 22.68 -18.96 -23.58
N PHE A 32 23.80 -19.38 -23.01
CA PHE A 32 23.91 -19.60 -21.56
C PHE A 32 23.74 -18.32 -20.75
N MET A 33 24.30 -17.20 -21.21
CA MET A 33 24.22 -15.94 -20.51
C MET A 33 22.78 -15.39 -20.44
N VAL A 34 22.04 -15.49 -21.57
CA VAL A 34 20.62 -15.08 -21.61
C VAL A 34 19.79 -15.97 -20.68
N SER A 35 19.92 -17.28 -20.79
CA SER A 35 19.19 -18.23 -19.96
C SER A 35 19.48 -18.06 -18.46
N TYR A 36 20.73 -17.84 -18.10
CA TYR A 36 21.14 -17.57 -16.72
C TYR A 36 20.56 -16.24 -16.22
N SER A 37 20.65 -15.18 -17.03
CA SER A 37 20.11 -13.87 -16.68
C SER A 37 18.60 -13.88 -16.48
N GLU A 38 17.84 -14.56 -17.34
CA GLU A 38 16.38 -14.70 -17.19
C GLU A 38 16.01 -15.43 -15.89
N ASN A 39 16.71 -16.50 -15.55
CA ASN A 39 16.49 -17.24 -14.31
C ASN A 39 16.79 -16.41 -13.07
N GLU A 40 17.90 -15.67 -13.06
CA GLU A 40 18.28 -14.81 -11.94
C GLU A 40 17.31 -13.61 -11.78
N ILE A 41 16.88 -13.00 -12.88
CA ILE A 41 15.87 -11.92 -12.85
C ILE A 41 14.55 -12.46 -12.31
N SER A 42 14.07 -13.60 -12.80
CA SER A 42 12.83 -14.22 -12.34
C SER A 42 12.88 -14.57 -10.86
N LYS A 43 13.97 -15.18 -10.40
CA LYS A 43 14.19 -15.53 -8.98
C LYS A 43 14.26 -14.30 -8.09
N SER A 44 14.96 -13.25 -8.53
CA SER A 44 15.04 -11.97 -7.83
C SER A 44 13.67 -11.29 -7.74
N ALA A 45 12.92 -11.24 -8.84
CA ALA A 45 11.57 -10.71 -8.87
C ALA A 45 10.63 -11.47 -7.92
N MET A 46 10.66 -12.79 -7.92
CA MET A 46 9.87 -13.61 -7.01
C MET A 46 10.23 -13.38 -5.55
N THR A 47 11.52 -13.26 -5.24
CA THR A 47 12.01 -12.95 -3.89
C THR A 47 11.52 -11.57 -3.43
N ASN A 48 11.60 -10.57 -4.32
CA ASN A 48 11.13 -9.21 -4.02
C ASN A 48 9.61 -9.19 -3.78
N LEU A 49 8.82 -9.89 -4.60
CA LEU A 49 7.37 -10.02 -4.41
C LEU A 49 7.03 -10.69 -3.08
N LYS A 50 7.74 -11.75 -2.71
CA LYS A 50 7.57 -12.41 -1.42
C LYS A 50 7.91 -11.49 -0.24
N THR A 51 8.97 -10.70 -0.37
CA THR A 51 9.36 -9.71 0.63
C THR A 51 8.29 -8.64 0.79
N ILE A 52 7.79 -8.07 -0.32
CA ILE A 52 6.70 -7.09 -0.31
C ILE A 52 5.44 -7.67 0.33
N LYS A 53 5.07 -8.90 -0.02
CA LYS A 53 3.93 -9.60 0.60
C LYS A 53 4.11 -9.70 2.12
N ASN A 54 5.24 -10.21 2.59
CA ASN A 54 5.52 -10.36 4.02
C ASN A 54 5.50 -9.00 4.74
N MET A 55 6.05 -7.96 4.13
CA MET A 55 6.00 -6.59 4.69
C MET A 55 4.57 -6.07 4.81
N ASN A 56 3.71 -6.33 3.82
CA ASN A 56 2.31 -5.93 3.87
C ASN A 56 1.53 -6.71 4.94
N GLU A 57 1.79 -8.00 5.10
CA GLU A 57 1.19 -8.82 6.17
C GLU A 57 1.59 -8.31 7.56
N LEU A 58 2.87 -8.01 7.78
CA LEU A 58 3.35 -7.44 9.03
C LEU A 58 2.75 -6.06 9.32
N LEU A 59 2.57 -5.24 8.28
CA LEU A 59 1.92 -3.95 8.41
C LEU A 59 0.45 -4.10 8.81
N ALA A 60 -0.29 -4.99 8.14
CA ALA A 60 -1.68 -5.27 8.46
C ALA A 60 -1.86 -5.79 9.90
N ASP A 61 -0.98 -6.69 10.34
CA ASP A 61 -0.97 -7.20 11.71
C ASP A 61 -0.68 -6.09 12.73
N SER A 62 0.30 -5.22 12.45
CA SER A 62 0.61 -4.07 13.31
C SER A 62 -0.58 -3.11 13.43
N ILE A 63 -1.22 -2.76 12.31
CA ILE A 63 -2.40 -1.89 12.30
C ILE A 63 -3.55 -2.54 13.08
N THR A 64 -3.79 -3.83 12.89
CA THR A 64 -4.83 -4.57 13.61
C THR A 64 -4.59 -4.55 15.13
N LYS A 65 -3.35 -4.71 15.56
CA LYS A 65 -2.96 -4.60 16.98
C LYS A 65 -3.18 -3.19 17.55
N ASP A 66 -2.83 -2.17 16.77
CA ASP A 66 -3.05 -0.78 17.21
C ASP A 66 -4.55 -0.45 17.31
N ILE A 67 -5.37 -0.93 16.38
CA ILE A 67 -6.84 -0.81 16.44
C ILE A 67 -7.38 -1.55 17.67
N ALA A 68 -6.94 -2.77 17.93
CA ALA A 68 -7.37 -3.52 19.10
C ALA A 68 -7.02 -2.79 20.41
N ARG A 69 -5.82 -2.22 20.52
CA ARG A 69 -5.42 -1.39 21.67
C ARG A 69 -6.30 -0.15 21.83
N LEU A 70 -6.62 0.51 20.72
CA LEU A 70 -7.52 1.66 20.72
C LEU A 70 -8.92 1.25 21.18
N SER A 71 -9.46 0.15 20.66
CA SER A 71 -10.81 -0.36 21.00
C SER A 71 -10.97 -0.75 22.47
N LEU A 72 -9.88 -1.14 23.12
CA LEU A 72 -9.88 -1.46 24.57
C LEU A 72 -9.64 -0.22 25.45
N ASN A 73 -9.55 0.97 24.88
CA ASN A 73 -9.30 2.19 25.65
C ASN A 73 -10.62 2.75 26.20
N SER A 74 -10.71 2.87 27.53
CA SER A 74 -11.90 3.39 28.22
C SER A 74 -12.32 4.81 27.79
N ALA A 75 -11.40 5.59 27.22
CA ALA A 75 -11.75 6.89 26.67
C ALA A 75 -12.69 6.77 25.46
N LEU A 76 -12.60 5.70 24.66
CA LEU A 76 -13.54 5.44 23.56
C LEU A 76 -14.94 5.09 24.08
N ASP A 77 -15.04 4.32 25.17
CA ASP A 77 -16.32 3.98 25.78
C ASP A 77 -17.09 5.24 26.21
N SER A 78 -16.36 6.27 26.64
CA SER A 78 -16.97 7.55 27.05
C SER A 78 -17.62 8.32 25.90
N LEU A 79 -17.35 7.95 24.65
CA LEU A 79 -17.92 8.58 23.45
C LEU A 79 -19.19 7.91 22.94
N ILE A 80 -19.50 6.69 23.40
CA ILE A 80 -20.60 5.86 22.85
C ILE A 80 -21.95 6.62 22.90
N ASP A 81 -22.17 7.39 23.96
CA ASP A 81 -23.40 8.16 24.15
C ASP A 81 -23.37 9.53 23.46
N LEU A 82 -22.21 9.97 22.95
CA LEU A 82 -22.03 11.25 22.30
C LEU A 82 -22.26 11.13 20.80
N LYS A 83 -23.52 11.23 20.36
CA LYS A 83 -23.88 11.07 18.94
C LYS A 83 -24.04 12.40 18.18
N SER A 84 -24.10 13.51 18.88
CA SER A 84 -24.32 14.82 18.24
C SER A 84 -23.13 15.76 18.40
N TYR A 85 -22.67 16.34 17.29
CA TYR A 85 -21.66 17.41 17.27
C TYR A 85 -22.02 18.57 18.18
N ASN A 86 -23.30 18.96 18.18
CA ASN A 86 -23.77 20.06 19.04
C ASN A 86 -23.67 19.75 20.52
N SER A 87 -23.81 18.49 20.93
CA SER A 87 -23.65 18.10 22.34
C SER A 87 -22.19 18.18 22.79
N ILE A 88 -21.25 17.98 21.86
CA ILE A 88 -19.82 18.09 22.16
C ILE A 88 -19.45 19.54 22.41
N ILE A 89 -19.79 20.46 21.51
CA ILE A 89 -19.35 21.86 21.56
C ILE A 89 -20.01 22.67 22.68
N ARG A 90 -21.16 22.21 23.22
CA ARG A 90 -21.91 22.90 24.27
C ARG A 90 -21.53 22.48 25.70
N ASP A 91 -20.84 21.37 25.85
CA ASP A 91 -20.50 20.79 27.14
C ASP A 91 -18.98 20.63 27.26
N SER A 92 -18.40 21.29 28.25
CA SER A 92 -16.94 21.25 28.49
C SER A 92 -16.44 19.83 28.80
N ASP A 93 -17.24 19.01 29.51
CA ASP A 93 -16.85 17.65 29.83
C ASP A 93 -16.80 16.76 28.58
N ASN A 94 -17.73 16.98 27.66
CA ASN A 94 -17.73 16.29 26.37
C ASN A 94 -16.54 16.72 25.50
N ILE A 95 -16.17 17.98 25.50
CA ILE A 95 -14.96 18.48 24.83
C ILE A 95 -13.72 17.78 25.40
N ILE A 96 -13.61 17.63 26.71
CA ILE A 96 -12.48 16.96 27.36
C ILE A 96 -12.41 15.49 26.94
N LYS A 97 -13.53 14.74 26.96
CA LYS A 97 -13.58 13.34 26.53
C LYS A 97 -13.12 13.18 25.09
N VAL A 98 -13.65 14.00 24.19
CA VAL A 98 -13.29 13.95 22.78
C VAL A 98 -11.81 14.29 22.56
N ASN A 99 -11.29 15.32 23.27
CA ASN A 99 -9.88 15.68 23.19
C ASN A 99 -8.96 14.56 23.72
N GLN A 100 -9.36 13.81 24.72
CA GLN A 100 -8.60 12.63 25.17
C GLN A 100 -8.49 11.59 24.05
N VAL A 101 -9.59 11.24 23.39
CA VAL A 101 -9.59 10.31 22.26
C VAL A 101 -8.79 10.87 21.09
N PHE A 102 -8.98 12.13 20.75
CA PHE A 102 -8.21 12.79 19.71
C PHE A 102 -6.69 12.71 19.96
N ASN A 103 -6.24 12.95 21.17
CA ASN A 103 -4.82 12.85 21.52
C ASN A 103 -4.30 11.41 21.39
N ILE A 104 -5.09 10.42 21.77
CA ILE A 104 -4.73 9.00 21.65
C ILE A 104 -4.54 8.61 20.18
N ILE A 105 -5.52 8.90 19.31
CA ILE A 105 -5.42 8.55 17.88
C ILE A 105 -4.30 9.31 17.19
N ARG A 106 -4.09 10.56 17.57
CA ARG A 106 -2.99 11.40 17.08
C ARG A 106 -1.63 10.82 17.46
N GLN A 107 -1.47 10.34 18.69
CA GLN A 107 -0.25 9.70 19.14
C GLN A 107 0.04 8.42 18.37
N VAL A 108 -0.97 7.60 18.06
CA VAL A 108 -0.83 6.39 17.24
C VAL A 108 -0.36 6.75 15.83
N VAL A 109 -0.96 7.76 15.20
CA VAL A 109 -0.53 8.22 13.87
C VAL A 109 0.91 8.73 13.88
N TYR A 110 1.30 9.52 14.87
CA TYR A 110 2.68 10.03 14.97
C TYR A 110 3.71 8.95 15.27
N SER A 111 3.34 7.91 16.00
CA SER A 111 4.24 6.79 16.30
C SER A 111 4.42 5.83 15.11
N ASN A 112 3.52 5.87 14.14
CA ASN A 112 3.54 5.00 12.97
C ASN A 112 3.55 5.81 11.67
N TYR A 113 4.74 6.07 11.13
CA TYR A 113 4.93 6.88 9.91
C TYR A 113 4.20 6.35 8.67
N ARG A 114 3.69 5.13 8.71
CA ARG A 114 2.93 4.49 7.63
C ARG A 114 1.44 4.81 7.69
N LEU A 115 0.95 5.29 8.84
CA LEU A 115 -0.43 5.73 9.00
C LEU A 115 -0.55 7.20 8.61
N GLN A 116 -1.40 7.48 7.65
CA GLN A 116 -1.66 8.86 7.22
C GLN A 116 -2.68 9.53 8.12
N SER A 117 -3.75 8.84 8.46
CA SER A 117 -4.84 9.34 9.30
C SER A 117 -5.59 8.18 9.96
N ILE A 118 -6.20 8.45 11.10
CA ILE A 118 -7.17 7.58 11.77
C ILE A 118 -8.46 8.35 11.89
N TYR A 119 -9.58 7.70 11.54
CA TYR A 119 -10.92 8.23 11.68
C TYR A 119 -11.70 7.35 12.66
N ILE A 120 -12.44 7.97 13.56
CA ILE A 120 -13.38 7.30 14.43
C ILE A 120 -14.77 7.79 14.07
N TYR A 121 -15.60 6.89 13.63
CA TYR A 121 -17.01 7.11 13.34
C TYR A 121 -17.85 6.27 14.29
N LEU A 122 -18.75 6.89 15.02
CA LEU A 122 -19.72 6.22 15.85
C LEU A 122 -21.02 6.07 15.06
N ASP A 123 -21.63 4.90 15.15
CA ASP A 123 -22.91 4.65 14.48
C ASP A 123 -23.96 5.70 14.87
N ASP A 124 -24.64 6.19 13.86
CA ASP A 124 -25.67 7.24 13.98
C ASP A 124 -25.15 8.58 14.53
N SER A 125 -23.84 8.82 14.52
CA SER A 125 -23.30 10.13 14.87
C SER A 125 -23.32 11.08 13.68
N ASP A 126 -23.46 12.36 13.95
CA ASP A 126 -23.40 13.46 12.97
C ASP A 126 -21.98 14.05 12.84
N TYR A 127 -20.96 13.38 13.36
CA TYR A 127 -19.57 13.79 13.35
C TYR A 127 -18.59 12.63 13.20
N ILE A 128 -17.34 12.97 12.89
CA ILE A 128 -16.18 12.08 12.86
C ILE A 128 -15.08 12.69 13.70
N ILE A 129 -14.30 11.88 14.39
CA ILE A 129 -13.06 12.30 15.03
C ILE A 129 -11.90 11.92 14.10
N GLU A 130 -11.19 12.92 13.62
CA GLU A 130 -10.05 12.75 12.73
C GLU A 130 -8.74 13.09 13.46
N SER A 131 -7.71 12.28 13.29
CA SER A 131 -6.42 12.45 13.96
C SER A 131 -5.66 13.74 13.61
N LYS A 132 -6.03 14.46 12.54
CA LYS A 132 -5.39 15.72 12.12
C LYS A 132 -6.22 16.94 12.47
N LEU A 133 -7.52 16.87 12.25
CA LEU A 133 -8.44 18.00 12.36
C LEU A 133 -9.25 18.03 13.65
N GLY A 134 -9.27 16.91 14.41
CA GLY A 134 -10.11 16.76 15.60
C GLY A 134 -11.53 16.36 15.23
N VAL A 135 -12.53 17.01 15.85
CA VAL A 135 -13.94 16.71 15.59
C VAL A 135 -14.43 17.46 14.37
N VAL A 136 -14.90 16.71 13.40
CA VAL A 136 -15.40 17.25 12.13
C VAL A 136 -16.86 16.84 11.96
N PRO A 137 -17.80 17.79 11.74
CA PRO A 137 -19.17 17.44 11.39
C PRO A 137 -19.21 16.55 10.15
N LEU A 138 -20.06 15.54 10.16
CA LEU A 138 -20.12 14.56 9.06
C LEU A 138 -20.42 15.23 7.70
N ASN A 139 -21.19 16.33 7.70
CA ASN A 139 -21.49 17.10 6.51
C ASN A 139 -20.24 17.75 5.87
N ASN A 140 -19.25 18.09 6.69
CA ASN A 140 -18.01 18.75 6.26
C ASN A 140 -16.86 17.76 6.01
N PHE A 141 -17.06 16.49 6.31
CA PHE A 141 -16.05 15.47 6.11
C PHE A 141 -15.97 15.06 4.64
N GLU A 142 -14.80 15.15 4.03
CA GLU A 142 -14.64 14.96 2.58
C GLU A 142 -14.66 13.47 2.18
N ASP A 143 -13.96 12.59 2.89
CA ASP A 143 -13.85 11.16 2.55
C ASP A 143 -14.99 10.32 3.13
N LYS A 144 -16.22 10.54 2.68
CA LYS A 144 -17.42 9.81 3.15
C LYS A 144 -17.62 8.46 2.45
N GLY A 145 -16.91 8.20 1.36
CA GLY A 145 -17.17 7.07 0.47
C GLY A 145 -17.04 5.68 1.10
N TRP A 146 -16.38 5.58 2.26
CA TRP A 146 -16.24 4.31 2.99
C TRP A 146 -17.41 4.03 3.94
N ILE A 147 -18.16 5.04 4.37
CA ILE A 147 -19.24 4.88 5.37
C ILE A 147 -20.34 3.93 4.90
N PRO A 148 -20.90 4.06 3.67
CA PRO A 148 -21.88 3.11 3.16
C PRO A 148 -21.32 1.69 3.07
N LEU A 149 -20.06 1.55 2.66
CA LEU A 149 -19.40 0.25 2.57
C LEU A 149 -19.21 -0.39 3.95
N TYR A 150 -18.88 0.41 4.94
CA TYR A 150 -18.81 -0.04 6.34
C TYR A 150 -20.18 -0.51 6.84
N GLN A 151 -21.26 0.24 6.60
CA GLN A 151 -22.61 -0.11 7.03
C GLN A 151 -23.07 -1.44 6.39
N GLU A 152 -22.85 -1.62 5.08
CA GLU A 152 -23.14 -2.88 4.41
C GLU A 152 -22.33 -4.06 4.99
N HIS A 153 -21.05 -3.81 5.30
CA HIS A 153 -20.16 -4.84 5.82
C HIS A 153 -20.50 -5.23 7.26
N LYS A 154 -20.91 -4.27 8.08
CA LYS A 154 -21.30 -4.48 9.48
C LYS A 154 -22.44 -5.50 9.59
N GLU A 155 -23.42 -5.47 8.69
CA GLU A 155 -24.51 -6.44 8.65
C GLU A 155 -24.03 -7.88 8.44
N LYS A 156 -22.87 -8.06 7.78
CA LYS A 156 -22.26 -9.37 7.50
C LYS A 156 -21.39 -9.91 8.65
N ASN A 157 -21.28 -9.17 9.76
CA ASN A 157 -20.61 -9.55 11.01
C ASN A 157 -19.13 -9.98 10.87
N THR A 158 -18.38 -9.34 9.99
CA THR A 158 -16.96 -9.61 9.77
C THR A 158 -16.09 -8.54 10.43
N GLY A 159 -15.06 -8.96 11.18
CA GLY A 159 -14.33 -8.10 12.11
C GLY A 159 -13.54 -6.93 11.50
N SER A 160 -13.13 -6.97 10.23
CA SER A 160 -12.41 -5.87 9.57
C SER A 160 -12.67 -5.85 8.07
N LEU A 161 -12.77 -4.63 7.51
CA LEU A 161 -12.96 -4.38 6.09
C LEU A 161 -11.71 -3.69 5.53
N TRP A 162 -11.07 -4.33 4.56
CA TRP A 162 -9.97 -3.74 3.80
C TRP A 162 -10.48 -3.21 2.47
N LEU A 163 -10.31 -1.91 2.25
CA LEU A 163 -10.71 -1.25 1.01
C LEU A 163 -9.49 -1.00 0.14
N ALA A 164 -9.65 -1.13 -1.16
CA ALA A 164 -8.64 -0.71 -2.12
C ALA A 164 -8.35 0.79 -1.99
N GLY A 165 -7.14 1.22 -2.39
CA GLY A 165 -6.77 2.62 -2.39
C GLY A 165 -7.82 3.45 -3.15
N ARG A 166 -8.32 4.49 -2.51
CA ARG A 166 -9.28 5.43 -3.07
C ARG A 166 -8.59 6.78 -3.20
N LEU A 167 -8.82 7.44 -4.33
CA LEU A 167 -8.55 8.87 -4.38
C LEU A 167 -9.62 9.54 -3.49
N PRO A 168 -9.25 10.51 -2.63
CA PRO A 168 -10.23 11.40 -2.03
C PRO A 168 -11.09 11.91 -3.17
N LEU A 169 -12.41 11.93 -2.99
CA LEU A 169 -13.29 12.59 -3.94
C LEU A 169 -12.92 14.07 -3.89
N ASP A 170 -11.96 14.44 -4.69
CA ASP A 170 -11.57 15.82 -4.90
C ASP A 170 -12.81 16.52 -5.45
N GLY A 171 -13.37 17.43 -4.65
CA GLY A 171 -14.50 18.24 -5.04
C GLY A 171 -14.15 19.27 -6.14
N SER A 172 -13.10 19.03 -6.89
CA SER A 172 -12.79 19.78 -8.09
C SER A 172 -13.81 19.41 -9.16
N LYS A 173 -14.94 20.13 -9.17
CA LYS A 173 -15.74 20.29 -10.37
C LYS A 173 -14.78 20.64 -11.50
N SER A 174 -14.61 19.70 -12.42
CA SER A 174 -14.18 20.01 -13.77
C SER A 174 -15.21 21.03 -14.31
N THR A 175 -14.82 22.30 -14.29
CA THR A 175 -15.46 23.33 -15.09
C THR A 175 -14.83 23.21 -16.46
N ASP A 176 -15.46 22.49 -17.36
CA ASP A 176 -15.39 22.74 -18.81
C ASP A 176 -16.41 23.81 -19.17
#